data_4346ea648151a329825d9102722cad5b
#
_entry.id   4346ea648151a329825d9102722cad5b
#
_cell.length_a   1.000
_cell.length_b   1.000
_cell.length_c   1.000
_cell.angle_alpha   90.00
_cell.angle_beta   90.00
_cell.angle_gamma   90.00
#
_symmetry.space_group_name_H-M   'P 1'
#
loop_
_entity.id
_entity.type
_entity.pdbx_description
1 polymer ?
#
loop_
_entity_poly.entity_id
_entity_poly.type
_entity_poly.pdbx_seq_one_letter_code
_entity_poly.pdbx_strand_id
1 'polypeptide(L)'
;MTQELSVTRFDRRQFLALTGAALSVAPFHALASHVVGSEQRATDGYGPLQPVRDDTTGLLLLHLPAGFRYLSFGWTGDPLSDGSLTPGSHDGMAAFSTSGSRIRLVRNHELRRGTAFAARPMYDANGGGGTTTIEFDTVTGSVVDVWASLAGTAVNCAGGPTPWNSWLTCEETVAGPGGDNDYHHPHGYIFEVPVDGTASAKPIRSMGRFVHEAVAVDPATGIVYETEDQAASGFFRFLPDETSNLAAGGRLEMLALTDKPQADTRTGQTTNVWHPVGWVPIDDPDPDEIAADSLYSQGIEAGGATFARLEGAWYGDGRIYVVSTNGGEAQMGQVWEYDPTGERVRLIFESPGIDVLDMPDNICVSPRGGLLLCEDGQSNCFVRGLTVDGTIFPFVRNNIVLAGEKNGFEGDFRTREFAGATFSPDGRWLFLNAQSPGITFAVTGPWSDGPL
;
A
#
# COMPACT_ATOMS: atom_id res chain seq x y z
N MET A 1 52.71 34.09 51.73
CA MET A 1 51.75 33.30 52.48
C MET A 1 50.64 32.86 51.49
N THR A 2 50.86 31.74 50.88
CA THR A 2 49.97 31.13 49.91
C THR A 2 49.18 30.05 50.66
N GLN A 3 47.84 30.20 50.69
CA GLN A 3 46.94 29.20 51.27
C GLN A 3 46.53 28.23 50.15
N GLU A 4 46.87 26.97 50.26
CA GLU A 4 46.43 25.89 49.45
C GLU A 4 44.97 25.51 49.80
N LEU A 5 44.07 25.48 48.80
CA LEU A 5 42.75 24.94 48.93
C LEU A 5 42.80 23.42 48.67
N SER A 6 42.57 22.66 49.72
CA SER A 6 42.42 21.19 49.64
C SER A 6 41.12 20.80 48.96
N VAL A 7 41.25 20.15 47.79
CA VAL A 7 40.12 19.54 47.07
C VAL A 7 39.93 18.12 47.62
N THR A 8 38.85 17.91 48.36
CA THR A 8 38.42 16.57 48.81
C THR A 8 37.84 15.79 47.61
N ARG A 9 38.53 14.73 47.20
CA ARG A 9 38.04 13.78 46.19
C ARG A 9 36.97 12.90 46.83
N PHE A 10 35.75 12.98 46.32
CA PHE A 10 34.69 12.01 46.63
C PHE A 10 34.93 10.69 45.88
N ASP A 11 34.84 9.55 46.60
CA ASP A 11 34.98 8.21 46.10
C ASP A 11 33.73 7.84 45.25
N ARG A 12 33.96 7.14 44.13
CA ARG A 12 32.94 6.68 43.20
C ARG A 12 31.80 5.87 43.87
N ARG A 13 32.03 5.27 45.00
CA ARG A 13 31.04 4.53 45.80
C ARG A 13 30.07 5.42 46.57
N GLN A 14 30.46 6.62 46.93
CA GLN A 14 29.60 7.58 47.62
C GLN A 14 28.69 8.36 46.67
N PHE A 15 29.10 8.51 45.42
CA PHE A 15 28.26 9.11 44.38
C PHE A 15 27.10 8.21 43.95
N LEU A 16 27.27 6.88 43.96
CA LEU A 16 26.24 5.90 43.60
C LEU A 16 25.21 5.64 44.71
N ALA A 17 25.49 6.02 45.96
CA ALA A 17 24.57 5.81 47.07
C ALA A 17 23.55 6.96 47.26
N LEU A 18 23.80 8.15 46.70
CA LEU A 18 22.92 9.33 46.81
C LEU A 18 22.02 9.56 45.61
N THR A 19 22.24 8.86 44.50
CA THR A 19 21.39 8.95 43.28
C THR A 19 20.46 7.75 43.07
N GLY A 20 20.51 6.74 43.95
CA GLY A 20 19.80 5.46 43.81
C GLY A 20 18.36 5.43 44.30
N ALA A 21 17.84 6.47 44.97
CA ALA A 21 16.56 6.38 45.67
C ALA A 21 15.39 7.19 45.03
N ALA A 22 15.63 7.99 43.97
CA ALA A 22 14.61 8.87 43.44
C ALA A 22 14.31 8.73 41.92
N LEU A 23 14.97 7.81 41.19
CA LEU A 23 14.85 7.71 39.72
C LEU A 23 14.43 6.33 39.18
N SER A 24 13.98 5.38 40.00
CA SER A 24 13.79 4.00 39.57
C SER A 24 12.34 3.53 39.31
N VAL A 25 11.33 4.37 39.49
CA VAL A 25 9.94 3.92 39.37
C VAL A 25 9.27 4.37 38.06
N ALA A 26 9.56 5.55 37.54
CA ALA A 26 8.91 6.08 36.36
C ALA A 26 9.28 5.39 35.03
N PRO A 27 10.56 5.06 34.73
CA PRO A 27 10.87 4.37 33.46
C PRO A 27 10.47 2.91 33.48
N PHE A 28 10.44 2.22 34.63
CA PHE A 28 9.96 0.84 34.69
C PHE A 28 8.42 0.73 34.55
N HIS A 29 7.67 1.68 35.08
CA HIS A 29 6.21 1.71 34.81
C HIS A 29 5.87 2.07 33.40
N ALA A 30 6.61 2.95 32.73
CA ALA A 30 6.43 3.27 31.33
C ALA A 30 6.81 2.07 30.43
N LEU A 31 7.94 1.40 30.73
CA LEU A 31 8.35 0.20 30.00
C LEU A 31 7.39 -0.97 30.25
N ALA A 32 6.93 -1.19 31.48
CA ALA A 32 5.96 -2.22 31.81
C ALA A 32 4.58 -1.93 31.20
N SER A 33 4.14 -0.68 31.15
CA SER A 33 2.89 -0.31 30.47
C SER A 33 3.00 -0.43 28.94
N HIS A 34 4.17 -0.17 28.34
CA HIS A 34 4.40 -0.42 26.92
C HIS A 34 4.45 -1.91 26.58
N VAL A 35 5.14 -2.73 27.39
CA VAL A 35 5.21 -4.19 27.19
C VAL A 35 3.84 -4.83 27.41
N VAL A 36 3.11 -4.46 28.47
CA VAL A 36 1.75 -4.95 28.72
C VAL A 36 0.77 -4.42 27.66
N GLY A 37 0.94 -3.17 27.20
CA GLY A 37 0.13 -2.62 26.09
C GLY A 37 0.40 -3.28 24.75
N SER A 38 1.64 -3.67 24.46
CA SER A 38 1.97 -4.39 23.21
C SER A 38 1.52 -5.86 23.24
N GLU A 39 1.63 -6.55 24.37
CA GLU A 39 1.11 -7.91 24.53
C GLU A 39 -0.43 -7.94 24.50
N GLN A 40 -1.12 -6.99 25.13
CA GLN A 40 -2.58 -6.87 25.08
C GLN A 40 -3.06 -6.57 23.66
N ARG A 41 -2.39 -5.64 22.95
CA ARG A 41 -2.71 -5.32 21.55
C ARG A 41 -2.45 -6.48 20.59
N ALA A 42 -1.46 -7.33 20.85
CA ALA A 42 -1.18 -8.53 20.08
C ALA A 42 -2.28 -9.61 20.21
N THR A 43 -3.13 -9.53 21.23
CA THR A 43 -4.25 -10.47 21.46
C THR A 43 -5.61 -9.98 20.98
N ASP A 44 -5.72 -8.72 20.53
CA ASP A 44 -6.99 -8.10 20.13
C ASP A 44 -7.43 -8.43 18.68
N GLY A 45 -6.65 -9.21 17.92
CA GLY A 45 -6.98 -9.69 16.58
C GLY A 45 -7.57 -11.12 16.58
N TYR A 46 -7.02 -11.96 15.71
CA TYR A 46 -7.41 -13.37 15.56
C TYR A 46 -6.54 -14.34 16.38
N GLY A 47 -5.67 -13.83 17.24
CA GLY A 47 -4.76 -14.62 18.07
C GLY A 47 -3.38 -14.87 17.42
N PRO A 48 -2.55 -15.77 18.01
CA PRO A 48 -1.18 -15.96 17.60
C PRO A 48 -1.06 -16.60 16.22
N LEU A 49 -0.03 -16.15 15.46
CA LEU A 49 0.28 -16.70 14.17
C LEU A 49 1.05 -18.03 14.29
N GLN A 50 0.71 -18.99 13.43
CA GLN A 50 1.35 -20.29 13.33
C GLN A 50 1.63 -20.65 11.87
N PRO A 51 2.65 -21.49 11.57
CA PRO A 51 2.88 -21.96 10.21
C PRO A 51 1.68 -22.77 9.71
N VAL A 52 1.16 -22.40 8.54
CA VAL A 52 0.06 -23.10 7.88
C VAL A 52 0.57 -23.67 6.55
N ARG A 53 0.07 -24.85 6.16
CA ARG A 53 0.41 -25.42 4.85
C ARG A 53 -0.48 -24.82 3.78
N ASP A 54 0.15 -24.50 2.66
CA ASP A 54 -0.52 -24.15 1.41
C ASP A 54 -1.34 -25.35 0.89
N ASP A 55 -2.61 -25.15 0.67
CA ASP A 55 -3.53 -26.20 0.17
C ASP A 55 -3.15 -26.66 -1.26
N THR A 56 -2.44 -25.81 -2.04
CA THR A 56 -2.04 -26.12 -3.42
C THR A 56 -0.73 -26.91 -3.49
N THR A 57 0.30 -26.43 -2.79
CA THR A 57 1.67 -26.97 -2.90
C THR A 57 2.11 -27.81 -1.70
N GLY A 58 1.45 -27.66 -0.55
CA GLY A 58 1.84 -28.27 0.73
C GLY A 58 3.01 -27.56 1.42
N LEU A 59 3.57 -26.50 0.84
CA LEU A 59 4.65 -25.71 1.40
C LEU A 59 4.18 -24.85 2.58
N LEU A 60 5.10 -24.45 3.45
CA LEU A 60 4.84 -23.58 4.59
C LEU A 60 5.22 -22.13 4.22
N LEU A 61 4.39 -21.44 3.44
CA LEU A 61 4.69 -20.13 2.88
C LEU A 61 4.21 -18.97 3.76
N LEU A 62 3.18 -19.19 4.59
CA LEU A 62 2.59 -18.17 5.46
C LEU A 62 2.44 -18.68 6.89
N HIS A 63 2.50 -17.75 7.86
CA HIS A 63 1.93 -17.94 9.18
C HIS A 63 0.60 -17.20 9.24
N LEU A 64 -0.41 -17.86 9.79
CA LEU A 64 -1.78 -17.35 9.95
C LEU A 64 -2.31 -17.65 11.35
N PRO A 65 -3.35 -16.96 11.83
CA PRO A 65 -4.05 -17.34 13.04
C PRO A 65 -4.74 -18.71 12.92
N ALA A 66 -5.05 -19.32 14.05
CA ALA A 66 -5.73 -20.62 14.08
C ALA A 66 -7.09 -20.58 13.35
N GLY A 67 -7.40 -21.63 12.60
CA GLY A 67 -8.65 -21.73 11.82
C GLY A 67 -8.60 -21.12 10.43
N PHE A 68 -7.59 -20.31 10.12
CA PHE A 68 -7.37 -19.81 8.76
C PHE A 68 -6.57 -20.83 7.93
N ARG A 69 -6.86 -20.88 6.62
CA ARG A 69 -6.14 -21.67 5.62
C ARG A 69 -5.95 -20.84 4.35
N TYR A 70 -5.05 -21.26 3.48
CA TYR A 70 -4.79 -20.55 2.23
C TYR A 70 -4.39 -21.51 1.12
N LEU A 71 -4.50 -21.03 -0.10
CA LEU A 71 -3.94 -21.62 -1.31
C LEU A 71 -3.11 -20.58 -2.07
N SER A 72 -2.04 -21.04 -2.73
CA SER A 72 -1.22 -20.21 -3.61
C SER A 72 -1.49 -20.52 -5.07
N PHE A 73 -1.40 -19.50 -5.93
CA PHE A 73 -1.60 -19.61 -7.37
C PHE A 73 -0.94 -18.45 -8.13
N GLY A 74 -0.97 -18.53 -9.45
CA GLY A 74 -0.48 -17.47 -10.34
C GLY A 74 0.96 -17.08 -10.06
N TRP A 75 1.81 -18.05 -9.78
CA TRP A 75 3.23 -17.83 -9.53
C TRP A 75 3.91 -17.27 -10.78
N THR A 76 4.91 -16.43 -10.59
CA THR A 76 5.79 -16.02 -11.69
C THR A 76 6.26 -17.24 -12.47
N GLY A 77 6.08 -17.21 -13.80
CA GLY A 77 6.41 -18.31 -14.69
C GLY A 77 5.33 -19.38 -14.84
N ASP A 78 4.20 -19.30 -14.12
CA ASP A 78 3.03 -20.13 -14.43
C ASP A 78 2.43 -19.72 -15.79
N PRO A 79 1.87 -20.66 -16.58
CA PRO A 79 1.30 -20.32 -17.89
C PRO A 79 0.03 -19.49 -17.77
N LEU A 80 -0.10 -18.47 -18.61
CA LEU A 80 -1.36 -17.80 -18.92
C LEU A 80 -2.14 -18.64 -19.95
N SER A 81 -3.40 -18.31 -20.16
CA SER A 81 -4.30 -19.07 -21.04
C SER A 81 -3.88 -19.07 -22.51
N ASP A 82 -3.12 -18.08 -22.95
CA ASP A 82 -2.53 -18.01 -24.30
C ASP A 82 -1.18 -18.74 -24.42
N GLY A 83 -0.68 -19.32 -23.33
CA GLY A 83 0.60 -20.02 -23.23
C GLY A 83 1.81 -19.13 -22.96
N SER A 84 1.64 -17.82 -22.87
CA SER A 84 2.67 -16.93 -22.33
C SER A 84 2.84 -17.15 -20.82
N LEU A 85 3.88 -16.57 -20.21
CA LEU A 85 4.18 -16.79 -18.80
C LEU A 85 3.72 -15.62 -17.94
N THR A 86 3.23 -15.92 -16.75
CA THR A 86 2.93 -14.93 -15.71
C THR A 86 4.17 -14.11 -15.40
N PRO A 87 4.12 -12.78 -15.51
CA PRO A 87 5.24 -11.90 -15.15
C PRO A 87 5.53 -11.93 -13.65
N GLY A 88 6.68 -11.41 -13.24
CA GLY A 88 7.08 -11.25 -11.85
C GLY A 88 6.51 -9.98 -11.18
N SER A 89 7.04 -9.64 -10.00
CA SER A 89 6.71 -8.43 -9.23
C SER A 89 5.20 -8.23 -9.12
N HIS A 90 4.54 -9.14 -8.43
CA HIS A 90 3.09 -9.06 -8.22
C HIS A 90 2.77 -7.97 -7.21
N ASP A 91 1.93 -7.02 -7.60
CA ASP A 91 1.66 -5.85 -6.78
C ASP A 91 0.16 -5.58 -6.62
N GLY A 92 -0.28 -4.31 -6.63
CA GLY A 92 -1.65 -3.90 -6.42
C GLY A 92 -2.69 -4.76 -7.12
N MET A 93 -3.79 -5.03 -6.43
CA MET A 93 -4.82 -5.94 -6.94
C MET A 93 -6.19 -5.58 -6.38
N ALA A 94 -7.24 -5.80 -7.16
CA ALA A 94 -8.61 -5.77 -6.65
C ALA A 94 -9.45 -6.93 -7.15
N ALA A 95 -10.49 -7.27 -6.37
CA ALA A 95 -11.45 -8.32 -6.65
C ALA A 95 -12.79 -7.72 -7.10
N PHE A 96 -13.33 -8.21 -8.20
CA PHE A 96 -14.56 -7.71 -8.82
C PHE A 96 -15.59 -8.83 -8.96
N SER A 97 -16.85 -8.52 -8.67
CA SER A 97 -17.96 -9.44 -8.91
C SER A 97 -18.16 -9.67 -10.40
N THR A 98 -18.41 -10.92 -10.77
CA THR A 98 -18.91 -11.26 -12.12
C THR A 98 -20.23 -12.04 -11.99
N SER A 99 -20.36 -13.23 -12.52
CA SER A 99 -21.60 -14.00 -12.47
C SER A 99 -21.48 -15.21 -11.54
N GLY A 100 -22.49 -15.43 -10.70
CA GLY A 100 -22.55 -16.59 -9.80
C GLY A 100 -21.45 -16.55 -8.74
N SER A 101 -20.66 -17.63 -8.64
CA SER A 101 -19.52 -17.75 -7.71
C SER A 101 -18.21 -17.21 -8.27
N ARG A 102 -18.25 -16.69 -9.50
CA ARG A 102 -17.05 -16.19 -10.18
C ARG A 102 -16.75 -14.75 -9.77
N ILE A 103 -15.47 -14.48 -9.57
CA ILE A 103 -14.91 -13.15 -9.42
C ILE A 103 -13.73 -13.00 -10.37
N ARG A 104 -13.33 -11.78 -10.64
CA ARG A 104 -12.06 -11.48 -11.33
C ARG A 104 -11.17 -10.66 -10.44
N LEU A 105 -9.90 -11.05 -10.39
CA LEU A 105 -8.82 -10.28 -9.80
C LEU A 105 -8.08 -9.60 -10.93
N VAL A 106 -7.90 -8.29 -10.87
CA VAL A 106 -6.96 -7.58 -11.74
C VAL A 106 -5.72 -7.29 -10.89
N ARG A 107 -4.58 -7.82 -11.32
CA ARG A 107 -3.32 -7.80 -10.57
C ARG A 107 -2.24 -7.09 -11.38
N ASN A 108 -1.54 -6.16 -10.75
CA ASN A 108 -0.39 -5.44 -11.29
C ASN A 108 0.88 -6.30 -11.33
N HIS A 109 1.77 -5.90 -12.22
CA HIS A 109 3.15 -6.39 -12.32
C HIS A 109 4.09 -5.19 -12.35
N GLU A 110 4.76 -4.93 -11.24
CA GLU A 110 5.64 -3.78 -11.02
C GLU A 110 7.02 -4.02 -11.65
N LEU A 111 7.08 -4.08 -12.96
CA LEU A 111 8.32 -4.29 -13.70
C LEU A 111 8.78 -3.00 -14.39
N ARG A 112 9.99 -2.59 -14.08
CA ARG A 112 10.58 -1.36 -14.62
C ARG A 112 11.11 -1.53 -16.04
N ARG A 113 11.70 -2.69 -16.34
CA ARG A 113 12.40 -2.94 -17.61
C ARG A 113 11.95 -4.25 -18.23
N GLY A 114 12.06 -4.35 -19.53
CA GLY A 114 11.80 -5.57 -20.28
C GLY A 114 10.91 -5.32 -21.48
N THR A 115 10.77 -6.34 -22.29
CA THR A 115 9.79 -6.32 -23.38
C THR A 115 8.39 -6.54 -22.81
N ALA A 116 7.41 -5.84 -23.34
CA ALA A 116 6.01 -6.06 -23.01
C ALA A 116 5.66 -7.55 -23.09
N PHE A 117 5.07 -8.10 -22.01
CA PHE A 117 4.80 -9.54 -21.90
C PHE A 117 3.59 -10.02 -22.71
N ALA A 118 2.83 -9.10 -23.30
CA ALA A 118 1.75 -9.41 -24.24
C ALA A 118 1.73 -8.43 -25.41
N ALA A 119 1.31 -8.91 -26.57
CA ALA A 119 1.29 -8.11 -27.78
C ALA A 119 0.13 -7.09 -27.83
N ARG A 120 -0.98 -7.35 -27.13
CA ARG A 120 -2.16 -6.46 -27.05
C ARG A 120 -3.03 -6.82 -25.86
N PRO A 121 -3.63 -5.81 -25.16
CA PRO A 121 -3.37 -4.37 -25.30
C PRO A 121 -1.97 -4.01 -24.79
N MET A 122 -1.29 -3.10 -25.47
CA MET A 122 0.10 -2.73 -25.14
C MET A 122 0.29 -1.22 -25.33
N TYR A 123 0.95 -0.57 -24.35
CA TYR A 123 1.29 0.85 -24.40
C TYR A 123 2.68 1.08 -25.01
N ASP A 124 3.73 0.52 -24.41
CA ASP A 124 5.11 0.63 -24.88
C ASP A 124 5.73 -0.77 -25.03
N ALA A 125 6.39 -1.04 -26.15
CA ALA A 125 7.04 -2.32 -26.39
C ALA A 125 8.19 -2.62 -25.44
N ASN A 126 8.81 -1.58 -24.86
CA ASN A 126 9.91 -1.65 -23.91
C ASN A 126 9.47 -1.47 -22.44
N GLY A 127 8.17 -1.38 -22.18
CA GLY A 127 7.60 -1.42 -20.84
C GLY A 127 7.40 -2.86 -20.36
N GLY A 128 8.08 -3.24 -19.29
CA GLY A 128 8.00 -4.61 -18.74
C GLY A 128 6.77 -4.87 -17.89
N GLY A 129 6.09 -3.81 -17.42
CA GLY A 129 4.95 -3.87 -16.53
C GLY A 129 3.61 -4.07 -17.23
N GLY A 130 2.56 -4.07 -16.43
CA GLY A 130 1.19 -4.25 -16.88
C GLY A 130 0.30 -4.95 -15.87
N THR A 131 -0.79 -5.56 -16.35
CA THR A 131 -1.74 -6.29 -15.51
C THR A 131 -2.09 -7.65 -16.06
N THR A 132 -2.36 -8.60 -15.17
CA THR A 132 -3.04 -9.86 -15.48
C THR A 132 -4.40 -9.90 -14.82
N THR A 133 -5.39 -10.46 -15.50
CA THR A 133 -6.71 -10.74 -14.93
C THR A 133 -6.86 -12.23 -14.67
N ILE A 134 -7.34 -12.58 -13.48
CA ILE A 134 -7.49 -13.95 -12.99
C ILE A 134 -8.96 -14.18 -12.68
N GLU A 135 -9.60 -15.14 -13.33
CA GLU A 135 -10.94 -15.58 -12.95
C GLU A 135 -10.85 -16.66 -11.88
N PHE A 136 -11.50 -16.42 -10.75
CA PHE A 136 -11.48 -17.30 -9.57
C PHE A 136 -12.91 -17.69 -9.16
N ASP A 137 -13.10 -18.97 -8.81
CA ASP A 137 -14.37 -19.46 -8.29
C ASP A 137 -14.32 -19.52 -6.76
N THR A 138 -15.11 -18.67 -6.09
CA THR A 138 -15.11 -18.55 -4.63
C THR A 138 -15.76 -19.74 -3.89
N VAL A 139 -16.53 -20.59 -4.58
CA VAL A 139 -17.13 -21.79 -4.01
C VAL A 139 -16.15 -22.95 -4.02
N THR A 140 -15.47 -23.16 -5.14
CA THR A 140 -14.49 -24.26 -5.27
C THR A 140 -13.10 -23.88 -4.76
N GLY A 141 -12.80 -22.58 -4.61
CA GLY A 141 -11.48 -22.09 -4.25
C GLY A 141 -10.45 -22.38 -5.33
N SER A 142 -10.78 -22.15 -6.59
CA SER A 142 -9.89 -22.49 -7.70
C SER A 142 -9.83 -21.42 -8.79
N VAL A 143 -8.66 -21.28 -9.39
CA VAL A 143 -8.45 -20.46 -10.59
C VAL A 143 -9.10 -21.15 -11.77
N VAL A 144 -9.82 -20.36 -12.59
CA VAL A 144 -10.56 -20.84 -13.74
C VAL A 144 -9.87 -20.43 -15.05
N ASP A 145 -9.38 -19.18 -15.10
CA ASP A 145 -8.72 -18.62 -16.25
C ASP A 145 -7.73 -17.52 -15.84
N VAL A 146 -6.70 -17.26 -16.63
CA VAL A 146 -5.70 -16.20 -16.39
C VAL A 146 -5.22 -15.65 -17.72
N TRP A 147 -5.28 -14.34 -17.92
CA TRP A 147 -4.80 -13.69 -19.15
C TRP A 147 -4.14 -12.35 -18.89
N ALA A 148 -3.34 -11.87 -19.85
CA ALA A 148 -2.82 -10.51 -19.87
C ALA A 148 -3.96 -9.53 -20.20
N SER A 149 -4.17 -8.52 -19.34
CA SER A 149 -5.23 -7.51 -19.52
C SER A 149 -4.69 -6.14 -19.97
N LEU A 150 -3.44 -5.83 -19.64
CA LEU A 150 -2.68 -4.68 -20.13
C LEU A 150 -1.20 -5.03 -20.10
N ALA A 151 -0.40 -4.59 -21.07
CA ALA A 151 1.04 -4.75 -21.10
C ALA A 151 1.74 -3.48 -21.60
N GLY A 152 3.05 -3.39 -21.37
CA GLY A 152 3.85 -2.28 -21.88
C GLY A 152 3.74 -1.01 -21.06
N THR A 153 3.19 -1.06 -19.87
CA THR A 153 3.32 -0.01 -18.85
C THR A 153 4.58 -0.24 -18.03
N ALA A 154 4.90 0.62 -17.09
CA ALA A 154 6.14 0.56 -16.33
C ALA A 154 5.89 0.80 -14.84
N VAL A 155 6.48 -0.07 -13.99
CA VAL A 155 6.41 0.07 -12.52
C VAL A 155 4.95 0.21 -12.07
N ASN A 156 4.10 -0.76 -12.45
CA ASN A 156 2.72 -0.81 -12.01
C ASN A 156 2.68 -1.27 -10.55
N CYS A 157 2.73 -0.33 -9.64
CA CYS A 157 2.76 -0.55 -8.21
C CYS A 157 1.34 -0.84 -7.70
N ALA A 158 0.62 0.13 -7.20
CA ALA A 158 -0.75 -0.08 -6.79
C ALA A 158 -1.78 0.51 -7.78
N GLY A 159 -2.90 0.97 -7.27
CA GLY A 159 -4.02 1.50 -8.03
C GLY A 159 -5.31 1.46 -7.21
N GLY A 160 -6.47 1.36 -7.85
CA GLY A 160 -7.73 1.26 -7.14
C GLY A 160 -8.91 0.78 -8.00
N PRO A 161 -9.89 0.10 -7.38
CA PRO A 161 -11.12 -0.31 -8.06
C PRO A 161 -12.05 0.88 -8.29
N THR A 162 -12.70 0.90 -9.44
CA THR A 162 -13.75 1.86 -9.72
C THR A 162 -15.14 1.29 -9.44
N PRO A 163 -16.12 2.13 -9.11
CA PRO A 163 -17.50 1.68 -8.93
C PRO A 163 -18.19 1.26 -10.25
N TRP A 164 -17.57 1.53 -11.41
CA TRP A 164 -18.05 1.10 -12.74
C TRP A 164 -17.30 -0.12 -13.29
N ASN A 165 -16.72 -0.93 -12.40
CA ASN A 165 -16.17 -2.26 -12.70
C ASN A 165 -14.91 -2.22 -13.59
N SER A 166 -13.96 -1.35 -13.24
CA SER A 166 -12.62 -1.31 -13.80
C SER A 166 -11.57 -1.16 -12.71
N TRP A 167 -10.33 -1.50 -13.03
CA TRP A 167 -9.14 -1.25 -12.22
C TRP A 167 -8.38 -0.08 -12.81
N LEU A 168 -8.00 0.89 -11.98
CA LEU A 168 -7.05 1.94 -12.33
C LEU A 168 -5.67 1.48 -11.87
N THR A 169 -4.76 1.23 -12.81
CA THR A 169 -3.37 0.86 -12.51
C THR A 169 -2.47 2.07 -12.63
N CYS A 170 -1.58 2.24 -11.69
CA CYS A 170 -0.70 3.39 -11.52
C CYS A 170 0.72 3.06 -11.95
N GLU A 171 1.40 3.98 -12.64
CA GLU A 171 2.83 3.89 -12.95
C GLU A 171 3.64 4.69 -11.94
N GLU A 172 4.45 4.03 -11.14
CA GLU A 172 5.33 4.61 -10.12
C GLU A 172 6.67 5.06 -10.74
N THR A 173 6.61 5.79 -11.82
CA THR A 173 7.79 6.32 -12.52
C THR A 173 7.39 7.47 -13.41
N VAL A 174 8.29 8.43 -13.62
CA VAL A 174 8.13 9.49 -14.64
C VAL A 174 9.16 9.35 -15.77
N ALA A 175 9.76 8.17 -15.91
CA ALA A 175 10.71 7.90 -16.96
C ALA A 175 10.08 8.04 -18.37
N GLY A 176 10.90 8.20 -19.38
CA GLY A 176 10.44 8.39 -20.74
C GLY A 176 11.56 8.20 -21.77
N PRO A 177 11.33 8.58 -23.03
CA PRO A 177 12.32 8.47 -24.10
C PRO A 177 13.63 9.15 -23.78
N GLY A 178 14.75 8.52 -24.18
CA GLY A 178 16.10 9.05 -23.97
C GLY A 178 16.71 8.72 -22.60
N GLY A 179 15.98 8.03 -21.72
CA GLY A 179 16.48 7.51 -20.45
C GLY A 179 17.08 6.11 -20.56
N ASP A 180 17.52 5.58 -19.42
CA ASP A 180 18.21 4.26 -19.34
C ASP A 180 17.32 3.05 -19.64
N ASN A 181 16.00 3.24 -19.75
CA ASN A 181 15.02 2.17 -19.96
C ASN A 181 14.64 1.95 -21.43
N ASP A 182 15.15 2.79 -22.34
CA ASP A 182 14.83 2.76 -23.78
C ASP A 182 13.33 2.86 -24.11
N TYR A 183 12.53 3.50 -23.25
CA TYR A 183 11.10 3.68 -23.48
C TYR A 183 10.84 4.52 -24.75
N HIS A 184 9.79 4.16 -25.49
CA HIS A 184 9.34 4.90 -26.66
C HIS A 184 8.35 6.01 -26.32
N HIS A 185 7.68 5.89 -25.17
CA HIS A 185 6.67 6.82 -24.69
C HIS A 185 7.00 7.36 -23.29
N PRO A 186 6.47 8.54 -22.90
CA PRO A 186 6.51 8.98 -21.52
C PRO A 186 5.69 8.05 -20.63
N HIS A 187 6.17 7.75 -19.42
CA HIS A 187 5.48 7.03 -18.37
C HIS A 187 5.18 7.94 -17.17
N GLY A 188 4.45 7.45 -16.19
CA GLY A 188 4.01 8.20 -15.02
C GLY A 188 2.52 8.53 -15.06
N TYR A 189 1.72 7.63 -15.61
CA TYR A 189 0.30 7.81 -15.80
C TYR A 189 -0.53 6.70 -15.16
N ILE A 190 -1.83 6.95 -15.11
CA ILE A 190 -2.85 5.97 -14.76
C ILE A 190 -3.47 5.41 -16.03
N PHE A 191 -3.73 4.10 -16.01
CA PHE A 191 -4.43 3.39 -17.08
C PHE A 191 -5.67 2.68 -16.53
N GLU A 192 -6.75 2.70 -17.29
CA GLU A 192 -7.97 1.98 -16.93
C GLU A 192 -8.04 0.61 -17.58
N VAL A 193 -8.30 -0.42 -16.77
CA VAL A 193 -8.42 -1.82 -17.16
C VAL A 193 -9.84 -2.30 -16.85
N PRO A 194 -10.76 -2.34 -17.82
CA PRO A 194 -12.10 -2.88 -17.64
C PRO A 194 -12.06 -4.37 -17.26
N VAL A 195 -12.83 -4.78 -16.28
CA VAL A 195 -12.88 -6.18 -15.81
C VAL A 195 -13.47 -7.13 -16.86
N ASP A 196 -14.46 -6.66 -17.62
CA ASP A 196 -15.18 -7.42 -18.67
C ASP A 196 -14.81 -7.02 -20.10
N GLY A 197 -13.81 -6.17 -20.25
CA GLY A 197 -13.44 -5.60 -21.55
C GLY A 197 -11.97 -5.78 -21.88
N THR A 198 -11.55 -5.02 -22.88
CA THR A 198 -10.15 -4.89 -23.27
C THR A 198 -9.67 -3.49 -22.90
N ALA A 199 -8.55 -3.37 -22.22
CA ALA A 199 -7.94 -2.08 -21.90
C ALA A 199 -7.61 -1.31 -23.19
N SER A 200 -7.75 0.02 -23.13
CA SER A 200 -7.43 0.88 -24.27
C SER A 200 -5.93 1.02 -24.51
N ALA A 201 -5.12 0.72 -23.50
CA ALA A 201 -3.68 0.99 -23.42
C ALA A 201 -3.35 2.48 -23.72
N LYS A 202 -4.21 3.38 -23.25
CA LYS A 202 -4.03 4.83 -23.36
C LYS A 202 -3.97 5.44 -21.98
N PRO A 203 -2.96 6.27 -21.69
CA PRO A 203 -2.84 6.96 -20.41
C PRO A 203 -3.95 8.00 -20.25
N ILE A 204 -4.43 8.18 -19.03
CA ILE A 204 -5.38 9.23 -18.65
C ILE A 204 -4.57 10.46 -18.21
N ARG A 205 -4.07 11.24 -19.20
CA ARG A 205 -3.11 12.33 -18.96
C ARG A 205 -3.63 13.44 -18.05
N SER A 206 -4.93 13.69 -18.06
CA SER A 206 -5.56 14.69 -17.20
C SER A 206 -5.54 14.36 -15.70
N MET A 207 -5.26 13.11 -15.34
CA MET A 207 -5.02 12.66 -13.96
C MET A 207 -3.59 12.94 -13.48
N GLY A 208 -2.77 13.53 -14.32
CA GLY A 208 -1.43 13.94 -13.99
C GLY A 208 -0.35 12.98 -14.47
N ARG A 209 0.88 13.52 -14.51
CA ARG A 209 2.11 12.77 -14.74
C ARG A 209 3.05 12.94 -13.58
N PHE A 210 3.08 11.97 -12.68
CA PHE A 210 3.96 11.94 -11.50
C PHE A 210 4.25 10.48 -11.10
N VAL A 211 4.94 10.27 -10.01
CA VAL A 211 5.23 8.93 -9.48
C VAL A 211 3.97 8.44 -8.77
N HIS A 212 3.01 7.96 -9.58
CA HIS A 212 1.73 7.47 -9.07
C HIS A 212 1.91 6.18 -8.27
N GLU A 213 1.21 6.12 -7.14
CA GLU A 213 1.20 4.92 -6.31
C GLU A 213 -0.18 4.26 -6.33
N ALA A 214 -1.16 4.83 -5.68
CA ALA A 214 -2.50 4.27 -5.59
C ALA A 214 -3.60 5.29 -5.89
N VAL A 215 -4.81 4.77 -6.08
CA VAL A 215 -6.01 5.60 -6.18
C VAL A 215 -7.15 5.03 -5.34
N ALA A 216 -8.01 5.92 -4.85
CA ALA A 216 -9.27 5.55 -4.23
C ALA A 216 -10.41 6.35 -4.88
N VAL A 217 -11.46 5.68 -5.35
CA VAL A 217 -12.59 6.32 -6.03
C VAL A 217 -13.77 6.42 -5.08
N ASP A 218 -14.28 7.62 -4.87
CA ASP A 218 -15.53 7.83 -4.15
C ASP A 218 -16.74 7.43 -5.04
N PRO A 219 -17.47 6.38 -4.70
CA PRO A 219 -18.57 5.92 -5.54
C PRO A 219 -19.77 6.88 -5.61
N ALA A 220 -19.87 7.83 -4.67
CA ALA A 220 -20.96 8.81 -4.64
C ALA A 220 -20.73 9.96 -5.63
N THR A 221 -19.48 10.33 -5.86
CA THR A 221 -19.11 11.50 -6.66
C THR A 221 -18.35 11.15 -7.93
N GLY A 222 -17.68 10.00 -7.96
CA GLY A 222 -16.74 9.60 -9.01
C GLY A 222 -15.40 10.32 -8.93
N ILE A 223 -15.16 11.13 -7.89
CA ILE A 223 -13.88 11.77 -7.64
C ILE A 223 -12.84 10.67 -7.36
N VAL A 224 -11.67 10.81 -7.99
CA VAL A 224 -10.53 9.91 -7.78
C VAL A 224 -9.51 10.62 -6.90
N TYR A 225 -9.12 9.99 -5.81
CA TYR A 225 -8.07 10.46 -4.91
C TYR A 225 -6.80 9.69 -5.23
N GLU A 226 -5.67 10.39 -5.35
CA GLU A 226 -4.42 9.86 -5.90
C GLU A 226 -3.25 10.13 -4.97
N THR A 227 -2.35 9.15 -4.84
CA THR A 227 -1.16 9.25 -4.00
C THR A 227 0.12 9.30 -4.84
N GLU A 228 1.15 9.95 -4.29
CA GLU A 228 2.46 10.12 -4.90
C GLU A 228 3.54 9.54 -3.99
N ASP A 229 4.36 8.58 -4.47
CA ASP A 229 5.51 8.10 -3.70
C ASP A 229 6.75 8.94 -3.97
N GLN A 230 6.91 9.97 -3.15
CA GLN A 230 8.10 10.79 -3.08
C GLN A 230 8.39 11.19 -1.62
N ALA A 231 9.66 11.42 -1.27
CA ALA A 231 10.05 11.83 0.08
C ALA A 231 9.34 13.10 0.58
N ALA A 232 8.89 13.94 -0.34
CA ALA A 232 7.97 15.04 -0.12
C ALA A 232 6.89 14.89 -1.20
N SER A 233 5.68 14.51 -0.81
CA SER A 233 4.61 14.10 -1.70
C SER A 233 3.33 14.87 -1.47
N GLY A 234 2.51 14.95 -2.52
CA GLY A 234 1.16 15.49 -2.50
C GLY A 234 0.10 14.41 -2.35
N PHE A 235 -1.04 14.77 -1.76
CA PHE A 235 -2.27 14.01 -1.87
C PHE A 235 -3.19 14.73 -2.84
N PHE A 236 -3.53 14.08 -3.95
CA PHE A 236 -4.25 14.71 -5.03
C PHE A 236 -5.70 14.22 -5.12
N ARG A 237 -6.55 14.98 -5.82
CA ARG A 237 -7.85 14.52 -6.30
C ARG A 237 -8.07 14.94 -7.75
N PHE A 238 -8.65 14.04 -8.51
CA PHE A 238 -9.12 14.29 -9.87
C PHE A 238 -10.65 14.39 -9.88
N LEU A 239 -11.15 15.50 -10.40
CA LEU A 239 -12.58 15.75 -10.58
C LEU A 239 -12.92 15.52 -12.06
N PRO A 240 -13.48 14.34 -12.42
CA PRO A 240 -13.74 14.01 -13.80
C PRO A 240 -14.87 14.89 -14.39
N ASP A 241 -14.74 15.28 -15.65
CA ASP A 241 -15.80 15.98 -16.39
C ASP A 241 -17.02 15.08 -16.62
N GLU A 242 -16.79 13.78 -16.76
CA GLU A 242 -17.80 12.73 -16.88
C GLU A 242 -17.50 11.59 -15.91
N THR A 243 -18.37 11.36 -14.95
CA THR A 243 -18.28 10.20 -14.05
C THR A 243 -18.26 8.91 -14.88
N SER A 244 -17.40 7.96 -14.58
CA SER A 244 -17.18 6.70 -15.30
C SER A 244 -16.59 6.81 -16.73
N ASN A 245 -16.16 7.99 -17.13
CA ASN A 245 -15.41 8.20 -18.37
C ASN A 245 -14.23 9.14 -18.12
N LEU A 246 -13.24 8.66 -17.37
CA LEU A 246 -12.09 9.48 -16.97
C LEU A 246 -11.28 10.02 -18.15
N ALA A 247 -11.35 9.32 -19.30
CA ALA A 247 -10.69 9.76 -20.54
C ALA A 247 -11.31 11.02 -21.16
N ALA A 248 -12.50 11.45 -20.72
CA ALA A 248 -13.11 12.72 -21.14
C ALA A 248 -12.36 13.93 -20.63
N GLY A 249 -11.54 13.77 -19.58
CA GLY A 249 -10.81 14.84 -18.93
C GLY A 249 -11.38 15.20 -17.56
N GLY A 250 -10.84 16.24 -16.98
CA GLY A 250 -11.20 16.72 -15.64
C GLY A 250 -10.20 17.73 -15.10
N ARG A 251 -10.24 17.97 -13.80
CA ARG A 251 -9.34 18.88 -13.09
C ARG A 251 -8.63 18.15 -11.98
N LEU A 252 -7.33 18.39 -11.86
CA LEU A 252 -6.49 17.86 -10.80
C LEU A 252 -6.24 18.94 -9.74
N GLU A 253 -6.35 18.56 -8.48
CA GLU A 253 -6.14 19.45 -7.33
C GLU A 253 -5.32 18.74 -6.27
N MET A 254 -4.51 19.49 -5.48
CA MET A 254 -3.72 18.97 -4.35
C MET A 254 -4.37 19.38 -3.03
N LEU A 255 -4.35 18.49 -2.04
CA LEU A 255 -4.85 18.76 -0.69
C LEU A 255 -4.05 19.86 0.00
N ALA A 256 -4.75 20.79 0.65
CA ALA A 256 -4.19 21.80 1.52
C ALA A 256 -4.91 21.81 2.88
N LEU A 257 -4.20 22.08 3.98
CA LEU A 257 -4.84 22.35 5.26
C LEU A 257 -5.26 23.83 5.29
N THR A 258 -6.55 24.13 5.45
CA THR A 258 -7.06 25.48 5.32
C THR A 258 -6.60 26.42 6.44
N ASP A 259 -6.27 25.87 7.60
CA ASP A 259 -5.74 26.58 8.78
C ASP A 259 -4.20 26.67 8.79
N LYS A 260 -3.51 25.91 7.91
CA LYS A 260 -2.05 25.85 7.86
C LYS A 260 -1.56 25.64 6.40
N PRO A 261 -1.55 26.69 5.55
CA PRO A 261 -0.99 26.57 4.19
C PRO A 261 0.44 26.03 4.18
N GLN A 262 0.78 25.21 3.18
CA GLN A 262 2.06 24.52 3.06
C GLN A 262 2.43 23.67 4.30
N ALA A 263 1.41 23.07 4.94
CA ALA A 263 1.63 22.22 6.12
C ALA A 263 2.59 21.07 5.79
N ASP A 264 3.57 20.86 6.66
CA ASP A 264 4.38 19.63 6.64
C ASP A 264 3.76 18.64 7.64
N THR A 265 3.23 17.53 7.13
CA THR A 265 2.53 16.52 7.93
C THR A 265 3.41 15.30 8.23
N ARG A 266 4.64 15.29 7.75
CA ARG A 266 5.55 14.13 7.84
C ARG A 266 5.88 13.75 9.27
N THR A 267 5.93 14.72 10.19
CA THR A 267 6.20 14.50 11.62
C THR A 267 5.38 15.47 12.48
N GLY A 268 5.38 15.30 13.80
CA GLY A 268 4.76 16.22 14.76
C GLY A 268 3.22 16.18 14.75
N GLN A 269 2.61 15.12 14.23
CA GLN A 269 1.17 15.02 14.14
C GLN A 269 0.55 14.38 15.39
N THR A 270 -0.66 14.79 15.72
CA THR A 270 -1.43 14.19 16.82
C THR A 270 -2.53 13.31 16.24
N THR A 271 -2.59 12.05 16.68
CA THR A 271 -3.62 11.12 16.24
C THR A 271 -5.03 11.57 16.64
N ASN A 272 -6.01 11.28 15.80
CA ASN A 272 -7.43 11.55 16.00
C ASN A 272 -7.82 13.05 16.10
N VAL A 273 -6.95 13.94 15.62
CA VAL A 273 -7.26 15.37 15.47
C VAL A 273 -7.65 15.65 14.02
N TRP A 274 -8.86 16.17 13.82
CA TRP A 274 -9.34 16.59 12.49
C TRP A 274 -8.76 17.93 12.08
N HIS A 275 -8.23 18.01 10.88
CA HIS A 275 -7.78 19.22 10.20
C HIS A 275 -8.70 19.53 9.04
N PRO A 276 -9.21 20.77 8.94
CA PRO A 276 -10.04 21.15 7.81
C PRO A 276 -9.21 21.24 6.52
N VAL A 277 -9.77 20.71 5.43
CA VAL A 277 -9.12 20.59 4.13
C VAL A 277 -9.71 21.57 3.13
N GLY A 278 -8.85 22.12 2.28
CA GLY A 278 -9.15 22.72 1.01
C GLY A 278 -8.34 22.07 -0.09
N TRP A 279 -8.58 22.47 -1.31
CA TRP A 279 -7.89 21.91 -2.48
C TRP A 279 -7.36 23.05 -3.34
N VAL A 280 -6.11 22.92 -3.78
CA VAL A 280 -5.46 23.90 -4.64
C VAL A 280 -5.29 23.33 -6.04
N PRO A 281 -5.53 24.12 -7.10
CA PRO A 281 -5.48 23.60 -8.46
C PRO A 281 -4.04 23.25 -8.89
N ILE A 282 -3.94 22.25 -9.76
CA ILE A 282 -2.73 21.94 -10.54
C ILE A 282 -2.99 22.49 -11.96
N ASP A 283 -2.21 23.48 -12.35
CA ASP A 283 -2.43 24.21 -13.61
C ASP A 283 -1.99 23.40 -14.83
N ASP A 284 -0.88 22.67 -14.72
CA ASP A 284 -0.35 21.79 -15.77
C ASP A 284 -0.20 20.35 -15.24
N PRO A 285 -1.16 19.47 -15.49
CA PRO A 285 -1.08 18.09 -14.99
C PRO A 285 -0.12 17.19 -15.77
N ASP A 286 0.35 17.58 -16.96
CA ASP A 286 1.26 16.77 -17.81
C ASP A 286 2.41 17.63 -18.38
N PRO A 287 3.25 18.21 -17.49
CA PRO A 287 4.31 19.14 -17.92
C PRO A 287 5.37 18.42 -18.75
N ASP A 288 5.90 19.15 -19.75
CA ASP A 288 7.01 18.66 -20.60
C ASP A 288 8.29 18.45 -19.78
N GLU A 289 8.54 19.32 -18.81
CA GLU A 289 9.75 19.34 -17.96
C GLU A 289 9.43 19.01 -16.49
N ILE A 290 9.04 17.77 -16.20
CA ILE A 290 8.64 17.33 -14.84
C ILE A 290 9.66 17.69 -13.76
N ALA A 291 10.95 17.60 -14.05
CA ALA A 291 11.99 17.92 -13.06
C ALA A 291 11.99 19.40 -12.64
N ALA A 292 11.50 20.29 -13.51
CA ALA A 292 11.43 21.73 -13.25
C ALA A 292 10.06 22.18 -12.73
N ASP A 293 8.99 21.46 -13.08
CA ASP A 293 7.61 21.84 -12.78
C ASP A 293 6.78 20.61 -12.38
N SER A 294 7.20 19.92 -11.31
CA SER A 294 6.46 18.78 -10.80
C SER A 294 5.10 19.19 -10.24
N LEU A 295 4.12 18.29 -10.28
CA LEU A 295 2.79 18.55 -9.74
C LEU A 295 2.84 18.91 -8.26
N TYR A 296 3.74 18.25 -7.51
CA TYR A 296 4.01 18.61 -6.11
C TYR A 296 4.49 20.07 -5.99
N SER A 297 5.42 20.55 -6.87
CA SER A 297 5.91 21.93 -6.85
C SER A 297 4.79 22.94 -7.08
N GLN A 298 3.95 22.71 -8.11
CA GLN A 298 2.78 23.54 -8.41
C GLN A 298 1.82 23.60 -7.21
N GLY A 299 1.51 22.44 -6.63
CA GLY A 299 0.61 22.35 -5.48
C GLY A 299 1.14 23.04 -4.23
N ILE A 300 2.42 22.87 -3.88
CA ILE A 300 3.07 23.55 -2.75
C ILE A 300 3.09 25.07 -2.93
N GLU A 301 3.40 25.56 -4.12
CA GLU A 301 3.35 27.01 -4.41
C GLU A 301 1.97 27.58 -4.23
N ALA A 302 0.92 26.80 -4.55
CA ALA A 302 -0.48 27.18 -4.34
C ALA A 302 -0.98 27.00 -2.89
N GLY A 303 -0.17 26.41 -1.98
CA GLY A 303 -0.49 26.26 -0.57
C GLY A 303 -0.81 24.83 -0.11
N GLY A 304 -0.54 23.84 -0.95
CA GLY A 304 -0.74 22.41 -0.69
C GLY A 304 0.03 21.88 0.53
N ALA A 305 -0.36 20.74 1.04
CA ALA A 305 0.26 20.08 2.20
C ALA A 305 1.27 19.01 1.74
N THR A 306 2.35 18.86 2.50
CA THR A 306 3.39 17.85 2.28
C THR A 306 3.16 16.63 3.14
N PHE A 307 3.21 15.45 2.54
CA PHE A 307 3.26 14.15 3.19
C PHE A 307 4.60 13.47 2.91
N ALA A 308 4.85 12.30 3.53
CA ALA A 308 6.05 11.52 3.31
C ALA A 308 5.67 10.21 2.60
N ARG A 309 6.11 10.01 1.37
CA ARG A 309 5.88 8.79 0.62
C ARG A 309 4.45 8.28 0.80
N LEU A 310 3.49 8.94 0.14
CA LEU A 310 2.12 8.44 0.14
C LEU A 310 2.01 7.27 -0.83
N GLU A 311 1.68 6.14 -0.28
CA GLU A 311 1.59 4.85 -0.98
C GLU A 311 0.12 4.44 -1.15
N GLY A 312 -0.27 3.27 -0.63
CA GLY A 312 -1.59 2.71 -0.80
C GLY A 312 -2.74 3.64 -0.40
N ALA A 313 -3.82 3.60 -1.17
CA ALA A 313 -5.07 4.31 -0.91
C ALA A 313 -6.27 3.39 -1.11
N TRP A 314 -7.32 3.52 -0.27
CA TRP A 314 -8.54 2.72 -0.42
C TRP A 314 -9.78 3.46 0.08
N TYR A 315 -10.88 3.30 -0.65
CA TYR A 315 -12.19 3.76 -0.21
C TYR A 315 -12.88 2.72 0.68
N GLY A 316 -13.43 3.16 1.79
CA GLY A 316 -14.26 2.33 2.65
C GLY A 316 -15.22 3.14 3.50
N ASP A 317 -16.48 2.77 3.50
CA ASP A 317 -17.53 3.34 4.35
C ASP A 317 -17.60 4.89 4.36
N GLY A 318 -17.49 5.48 3.15
CA GLY A 318 -17.54 6.94 2.98
C GLY A 318 -16.26 7.67 3.36
N ARG A 319 -15.15 6.97 3.48
CA ARG A 319 -13.82 7.50 3.84
C ARG A 319 -12.78 7.07 2.83
N ILE A 320 -11.73 7.86 2.72
CA ILE A 320 -10.51 7.50 2.01
C ILE A 320 -9.41 7.28 3.05
N TYR A 321 -8.80 6.11 3.02
CA TYR A 321 -7.66 5.77 3.84
C TYR A 321 -6.40 5.78 2.98
N VAL A 322 -5.33 6.39 3.47
CA VAL A 322 -4.03 6.43 2.80
C VAL A 322 -2.91 6.15 3.78
N VAL A 323 -1.86 5.50 3.30
CA VAL A 323 -0.65 5.27 4.07
C VAL A 323 0.46 6.23 3.64
N SER A 324 1.27 6.64 4.61
CA SER A 324 2.52 7.38 4.41
C SER A 324 3.63 6.50 4.96
N THR A 325 4.37 5.85 4.06
CA THR A 325 5.17 4.66 4.40
C THR A 325 6.31 4.94 5.38
N ASN A 326 6.92 6.12 5.30
CA ASN A 326 7.96 6.54 6.22
C ASN A 326 7.64 7.83 6.99
N GLY A 327 6.35 8.17 7.11
CA GLY A 327 5.91 9.26 7.97
C GLY A 327 6.01 8.89 9.46
N GLY A 328 5.88 9.91 10.31
CA GLY A 328 5.93 9.80 11.78
C GLY A 328 7.32 9.98 12.38
N GLU A 329 7.34 10.13 13.71
CA GLU A 329 8.58 10.37 14.46
C GLU A 329 9.58 9.19 14.34
N ALA A 330 9.08 7.97 14.26
CA ALA A 330 9.88 6.77 14.08
C ALA A 330 10.26 6.52 12.60
N GLN A 331 9.68 7.24 11.66
CA GLN A 331 9.80 7.02 10.21
C GLN A 331 9.42 5.59 9.78
N MET A 332 8.39 5.01 10.43
CA MET A 332 7.93 3.64 10.22
C MET A 332 6.48 3.55 9.75
N GLY A 333 5.87 4.68 9.46
CA GLY A 333 4.58 4.77 8.80
C GLY A 333 3.47 5.46 9.58
N GLN A 334 2.59 6.07 8.81
CA GLN A 334 1.36 6.72 9.27
C GLN A 334 0.18 6.21 8.44
N VAL A 335 -1.00 6.17 9.06
CA VAL A 335 -2.28 5.89 8.38
C VAL A 335 -3.20 7.08 8.57
N TRP A 336 -3.61 7.66 7.45
CA TRP A 336 -4.47 8.84 7.40
C TRP A 336 -5.88 8.47 6.95
N GLU A 337 -6.86 9.17 7.48
CA GLU A 337 -8.27 9.09 7.08
C GLU A 337 -8.74 10.47 6.57
N TYR A 338 -9.23 10.50 5.34
CA TYR A 338 -9.89 11.67 4.78
C TYR A 338 -11.40 11.46 4.73
N ASP A 339 -12.15 12.47 5.19
CA ASP A 339 -13.62 12.55 5.17
C ASP A 339 -14.08 13.47 4.02
N PRO A 340 -14.49 12.92 2.84
CA PRO A 340 -14.92 13.73 1.71
C PRO A 340 -16.14 14.59 2.01
N THR A 341 -17.05 14.10 2.86
CA THR A 341 -18.28 14.84 3.22
C THR A 341 -17.97 16.01 4.16
N GLY A 342 -17.05 15.80 5.09
CA GLY A 342 -16.64 16.79 6.07
C GLY A 342 -15.51 17.69 5.61
N GLU A 343 -14.93 17.47 4.44
CA GLU A 343 -13.72 18.14 3.91
C GLU A 343 -12.67 18.30 5.01
N ARG A 344 -12.22 17.16 5.55
CA ARG A 344 -11.25 17.11 6.66
C ARG A 344 -10.43 15.83 6.64
N VAL A 345 -9.21 15.91 7.18
CA VAL A 345 -8.27 14.79 7.28
C VAL A 345 -7.79 14.61 8.72
N ARG A 346 -7.51 13.39 9.14
CA ARG A 346 -6.85 13.08 10.42
C ARG A 346 -5.86 11.94 10.29
N LEU A 347 -4.86 11.96 11.15
CA LEU A 347 -3.99 10.83 11.40
C LEU A 347 -4.73 9.85 12.34
N ILE A 348 -4.94 8.59 11.94
CA ILE A 348 -5.58 7.57 12.79
C ILE A 348 -4.56 6.68 13.48
N PHE A 349 -3.39 6.48 12.87
CA PHE A 349 -2.32 5.67 13.43
C PHE A 349 -0.95 6.19 13.00
N GLU A 350 0.01 6.17 13.93
CA GLU A 350 1.43 6.40 13.67
C GLU A 350 2.23 5.26 14.30
N SER A 351 3.13 4.66 13.51
CA SER A 351 3.97 3.57 13.99
C SER A 351 4.95 4.06 15.08
N PRO A 352 4.97 3.43 16.24
CA PRO A 352 5.98 3.74 17.27
C PRO A 352 7.34 3.09 16.99
N GLY A 353 7.43 2.21 15.99
CA GLY A 353 8.65 1.52 15.61
C GLY A 353 8.41 0.23 14.83
N ILE A 354 9.49 -0.32 14.30
CA ILE A 354 9.56 -1.46 13.36
C ILE A 354 8.82 -2.72 13.84
N ASP A 355 8.74 -2.98 15.15
CA ASP A 355 8.08 -4.18 15.69
C ASP A 355 6.55 -4.10 15.62
N VAL A 356 5.99 -2.90 15.47
CA VAL A 356 4.54 -2.65 15.47
C VAL A 356 4.00 -2.52 14.05
N LEU A 357 4.63 -1.68 13.23
CA LEU A 357 4.34 -1.51 11.81
C LEU A 357 5.63 -1.05 11.13
N ASP A 358 6.03 -1.76 10.08
CA ASP A 358 7.30 -1.54 9.36
C ASP A 358 7.03 -1.14 7.92
N MET A 359 6.98 0.17 7.67
CA MET A 359 6.78 0.75 6.34
C MET A 359 5.54 0.17 5.62
N PRO A 360 4.32 0.57 6.02
CA PRO A 360 3.11 0.17 5.31
C PRO A 360 3.13 0.75 3.89
N ASP A 361 2.86 -0.11 2.94
CA ASP A 361 2.79 0.22 1.53
C ASP A 361 1.33 0.13 1.05
N ASN A 362 0.80 -1.05 0.79
CA ASN A 362 -0.56 -1.25 0.36
C ASN A 362 -1.57 -1.28 1.51
N ILE A 363 -2.79 -0.81 1.24
CA ILE A 363 -3.90 -0.82 2.20
C ILE A 363 -5.19 -1.31 1.52
N CYS A 364 -6.04 -2.02 2.26
CA CYS A 364 -7.44 -2.21 1.88
C CYS A 364 -8.37 -2.16 3.10
N VAL A 365 -9.66 -1.92 2.85
CA VAL A 365 -10.71 -1.96 3.88
C VAL A 365 -11.41 -3.30 3.84
N SER A 366 -11.52 -3.96 5.00
CA SER A 366 -12.24 -5.22 5.12
C SER A 366 -13.77 -5.02 5.08
N PRO A 367 -14.55 -6.05 4.76
CA PRO A 367 -16.01 -5.98 4.81
C PRO A 367 -16.59 -5.67 6.20
N ARG A 368 -15.75 -5.71 7.24
CA ARG A 368 -16.14 -5.44 8.64
C ARG A 368 -15.62 -4.07 9.12
N GLY A 369 -15.00 -3.29 8.23
CA GLY A 369 -14.52 -1.94 8.51
C GLY A 369 -13.10 -1.87 9.09
N GLY A 370 -12.44 -3.00 9.36
CA GLY A 370 -11.01 -3.01 9.71
C GLY A 370 -10.14 -2.75 8.47
N LEU A 371 -8.94 -2.23 8.69
CA LEU A 371 -7.96 -1.99 7.64
C LEU A 371 -6.93 -3.12 7.61
N LEU A 372 -6.48 -3.49 6.44
CA LEU A 372 -5.32 -4.35 6.22
C LEU A 372 -4.19 -3.52 5.64
N LEU A 373 -3.01 -3.64 6.21
CA LEU A 373 -1.79 -2.94 5.83
C LEU A 373 -0.75 -3.99 5.40
N CYS A 374 -0.26 -3.92 4.18
CA CYS A 374 0.87 -4.71 3.70
C CYS A 374 2.17 -3.96 4.03
N GLU A 375 3.16 -4.65 4.59
CA GLU A 375 4.47 -4.08 4.91
C GLU A 375 5.46 -4.28 3.75
N ASP A 376 6.25 -3.22 3.47
CA ASP A 376 7.47 -3.23 2.65
C ASP A 376 8.69 -2.83 3.51
N GLY A 377 8.82 -3.44 4.66
CA GLY A 377 9.88 -3.15 5.62
C GLY A 377 11.17 -3.94 5.37
N GLN A 378 12.17 -3.66 6.22
CA GLN A 378 13.48 -4.34 6.17
C GLN A 378 13.54 -5.60 7.03
N SER A 379 12.52 -5.85 7.83
CA SER A 379 12.37 -7.05 8.66
C SER A 379 11.54 -8.13 7.96
N ASN A 380 11.13 -9.18 8.68
CA ASN A 380 10.14 -10.12 8.14
C ASN A 380 8.82 -9.37 7.93
N CYS A 381 8.33 -9.33 6.70
CA CYS A 381 7.12 -8.60 6.35
C CYS A 381 5.85 -9.27 6.87
N PHE A 382 4.90 -8.44 7.26
CA PHE A 382 3.57 -8.83 7.73
C PHE A 382 2.47 -8.17 6.88
N VAL A 383 1.29 -8.76 6.95
CA VAL A 383 0.05 -8.03 6.75
C VAL A 383 -0.53 -7.78 8.13
N ARG A 384 -0.74 -6.51 8.47
CA ARG A 384 -1.30 -6.07 9.75
C ARG A 384 -2.77 -5.75 9.60
N GLY A 385 -3.56 -6.11 10.61
CA GLY A 385 -4.90 -5.57 10.78
C GLY A 385 -4.84 -4.31 11.65
N LEU A 386 -5.61 -3.29 11.27
CA LEU A 386 -5.76 -2.05 12.04
C LEU A 386 -7.25 -1.71 12.16
N THR A 387 -7.74 -1.54 13.37
CA THR A 387 -9.10 -1.08 13.61
C THR A 387 -9.15 0.45 13.56
N VAL A 388 -10.31 1.02 13.27
CA VAL A 388 -10.49 2.48 13.18
C VAL A 388 -10.27 3.23 14.50
N ASP A 389 -10.24 2.52 15.63
CA ASP A 389 -9.87 3.05 16.95
C ASP A 389 -8.36 3.01 17.24
N GLY A 390 -7.55 2.51 16.29
CA GLY A 390 -6.09 2.48 16.36
C GLY A 390 -5.50 1.22 16.99
N THR A 391 -6.28 0.13 17.14
CA THR A 391 -5.73 -1.16 17.57
C THR A 391 -5.11 -1.88 16.40
N ILE A 392 -3.79 -2.15 16.45
CA ILE A 392 -3.04 -2.86 15.41
C ILE A 392 -2.67 -4.27 15.88
N PHE A 393 -2.72 -5.24 14.96
CA PHE A 393 -2.41 -6.64 15.24
C PHE A 393 -1.83 -7.34 14.01
N PRO A 394 -0.94 -8.37 14.17
CA PRO A 394 -0.45 -9.16 13.06
C PRO A 394 -1.53 -10.12 12.56
N PHE A 395 -1.71 -10.20 11.23
CA PHE A 395 -2.67 -11.12 10.61
C PHE A 395 -2.00 -12.16 9.70
N VAL A 396 -1.06 -11.75 8.84
CA VAL A 396 -0.24 -12.66 8.05
C VAL A 396 1.22 -12.38 8.33
N ARG A 397 2.07 -13.40 8.38
CA ARG A 397 3.54 -13.24 8.37
C ARG A 397 4.12 -14.02 7.21
N ASN A 398 5.03 -13.37 6.49
CA ASN A 398 5.80 -13.99 5.42
C ASN A 398 6.73 -15.09 5.98
N ASN A 399 6.63 -16.31 5.42
CA ASN A 399 7.47 -17.45 5.75
C ASN A 399 8.05 -18.13 4.50
N ILE A 400 8.12 -17.41 3.38
CA ILE A 400 8.51 -17.94 2.08
C ILE A 400 10.03 -18.23 2.07
N VAL A 401 10.38 -19.52 2.11
CA VAL A 401 11.72 -20.05 1.87
C VAL A 401 11.59 -21.18 0.86
N LEU A 402 12.27 -21.08 -0.26
CA LEU A 402 12.15 -22.01 -1.39
C LEU A 402 13.51 -22.63 -1.71
N ALA A 403 13.49 -23.88 -2.16
CA ALA A 403 14.66 -24.66 -2.57
C ALA A 403 14.44 -25.34 -3.94
N GLY A 404 13.73 -24.68 -4.85
CA GLY A 404 13.46 -25.15 -6.21
C GLY A 404 12.12 -25.87 -6.40
N GLU A 405 11.25 -25.93 -5.39
CA GLU A 405 10.01 -26.72 -5.43
C GLU A 405 8.98 -26.22 -6.46
N LYS A 406 9.01 -24.92 -6.76
CA LYS A 406 8.07 -24.30 -7.71
C LYS A 406 8.82 -23.37 -8.65
N ASN A 407 8.70 -23.61 -9.97
CA ASN A 407 9.27 -22.82 -11.06
C ASN A 407 10.78 -22.53 -10.93
N GLY A 408 11.51 -23.34 -10.13
CA GLY A 408 12.94 -23.21 -9.90
C GLY A 408 13.35 -22.07 -8.96
N PHE A 409 12.41 -21.44 -8.24
CA PHE A 409 12.74 -20.39 -7.27
C PHE A 409 13.47 -20.98 -6.07
N GLU A 410 14.61 -20.35 -5.72
CA GLU A 410 15.43 -20.69 -4.55
C GLU A 410 15.77 -19.42 -3.78
N GLY A 411 15.70 -19.46 -2.45
CA GLY A 411 16.10 -18.37 -1.58
C GLY A 411 15.17 -18.14 -0.39
N ASP A 412 15.55 -17.15 0.40
CA ASP A 412 14.79 -16.64 1.54
C ASP A 412 14.09 -15.33 1.11
N PHE A 413 12.76 -15.37 1.05
CA PHE A 413 11.92 -14.25 0.63
C PHE A 413 11.11 -13.65 1.80
N ARG A 414 11.43 -14.02 3.05
CA ARG A 414 10.65 -13.58 4.24
C ARG A 414 10.68 -12.08 4.50
N THR A 415 11.69 -11.40 3.95
CA THR A 415 11.84 -9.94 4.02
C THR A 415 11.36 -9.26 2.73
N ARG A 416 10.63 -9.96 1.87
CA ARG A 416 10.01 -9.38 0.68
C ARG A 416 8.59 -8.98 1.02
N GLU A 417 8.19 -7.87 0.45
CA GLU A 417 6.92 -7.22 0.73
C GLU A 417 5.70 -8.06 0.40
N PHE A 418 4.64 -7.75 1.09
CA PHE A 418 3.29 -8.09 0.69
C PHE A 418 2.62 -6.90 -0.01
N ALA A 419 1.84 -7.18 -1.05
CA ALA A 419 1.13 -6.17 -1.82
C ALA A 419 -0.28 -6.64 -2.19
N GLY A 420 -1.10 -5.73 -2.70
CA GLY A 420 -2.36 -6.02 -3.37
C GLY A 420 -3.42 -6.73 -2.52
N ALA A 421 -3.44 -6.48 -1.20
CA ALA A 421 -4.47 -7.05 -0.34
C ALA A 421 -5.87 -6.59 -0.76
N THR A 422 -6.80 -7.53 -0.97
CA THR A 422 -8.18 -7.24 -1.33
C THR A 422 -9.12 -8.36 -0.91
N PHE A 423 -10.34 -8.03 -0.45
CA PHE A 423 -11.34 -9.04 -0.15
C PHE A 423 -12.19 -9.38 -1.38
N SER A 424 -12.63 -10.64 -1.47
CA SER A 424 -13.71 -10.99 -2.39
C SER A 424 -14.97 -10.18 -2.06
N PRO A 425 -15.81 -9.82 -3.05
CA PRO A 425 -17.03 -9.05 -2.79
C PRO A 425 -18.01 -9.69 -1.79
N ASP A 426 -17.94 -11.00 -1.61
CA ASP A 426 -18.73 -11.73 -0.62
C ASP A 426 -18.05 -11.83 0.77
N GLY A 427 -16.85 -11.25 0.92
CA GLY A 427 -16.08 -11.19 2.17
C GLY A 427 -15.54 -12.53 2.67
N ARG A 428 -15.60 -13.60 1.87
CA ARG A 428 -15.13 -14.94 2.29
C ARG A 428 -13.65 -15.18 2.07
N TRP A 429 -13.05 -14.51 1.09
CA TRP A 429 -11.66 -14.66 0.71
C TRP A 429 -10.93 -13.34 0.83
N LEU A 430 -9.74 -13.36 1.38
CA LEU A 430 -8.74 -12.32 1.24
C LEU A 430 -7.72 -12.79 0.21
N PHE A 431 -7.45 -11.98 -0.78
CA PHE A 431 -6.36 -12.16 -1.73
C PHE A 431 -5.22 -11.21 -1.37
N LEU A 432 -3.98 -11.66 -1.54
CA LEU A 432 -2.77 -10.86 -1.36
C LEU A 432 -1.63 -11.42 -2.20
N ASN A 433 -0.64 -10.62 -2.48
CA ASN A 433 0.56 -10.97 -3.22
C ASN A 433 1.79 -10.93 -2.32
N ALA A 434 2.74 -11.87 -2.51
CA ALA A 434 4.14 -11.61 -2.20
C ALA A 434 4.77 -11.12 -3.51
N GLN A 435 5.25 -9.86 -3.54
CA GLN A 435 5.78 -9.23 -4.74
C GLN A 435 6.92 -10.05 -5.33
N SER A 436 7.84 -10.49 -4.49
CA SER A 436 8.91 -11.41 -4.83
C SER A 436 8.81 -12.71 -4.00
N PRO A 437 8.86 -13.88 -4.63
CA PRO A 437 9.20 -14.17 -6.03
C PRO A 437 8.04 -14.01 -7.04
N GLY A 438 6.90 -13.47 -6.63
CA GLY A 438 5.67 -13.32 -7.37
C GLY A 438 4.74 -14.50 -7.12
N ILE A 439 3.92 -14.39 -6.05
CA ILE A 439 2.93 -15.40 -5.64
C ILE A 439 1.64 -14.69 -5.26
N THR A 440 0.50 -15.16 -5.74
CA THR A 440 -0.80 -14.74 -5.22
C THR A 440 -1.35 -15.78 -4.26
N PHE A 441 -1.89 -15.33 -3.14
CA PHE A 441 -2.52 -16.15 -2.12
C PHE A 441 -4.03 -15.83 -2.03
N ALA A 442 -4.82 -16.85 -1.75
CA ALA A 442 -6.20 -16.71 -1.32
C ALA A 442 -6.35 -17.30 0.07
N VAL A 443 -6.69 -16.46 1.04
CA VAL A 443 -6.84 -16.81 2.46
C VAL A 443 -8.32 -16.84 2.83
N THR A 444 -8.75 -17.84 3.58
CA THR A 444 -10.13 -17.95 4.11
C THR A 444 -10.11 -18.53 5.50
N GLY A 445 -11.12 -18.20 6.31
CA GLY A 445 -11.19 -18.66 7.69
C GLY A 445 -12.36 -18.07 8.48
N PRO A 446 -12.29 -18.11 9.80
CA PRO A 446 -13.34 -17.64 10.69
C PRO A 446 -13.32 -16.10 10.83
N TRP A 447 -13.61 -15.37 9.76
CA TRP A 447 -13.62 -13.91 9.75
C TRP A 447 -14.50 -13.28 10.83
N SER A 448 -15.58 -14.00 11.24
CA SER A 448 -16.51 -13.54 12.30
C SER A 448 -15.86 -13.42 13.69
N ASP A 449 -14.72 -14.05 13.90
CA ASP A 449 -14.08 -14.12 15.21
C ASP A 449 -13.18 -12.90 15.50
N GLY A 450 -13.07 -11.96 14.54
CA GLY A 450 -12.25 -10.76 14.67
C GLY A 450 -12.74 -9.57 13.84
N PRO A 451 -11.94 -8.50 13.76
CA PRO A 451 -12.35 -7.22 13.22
C PRO A 451 -12.24 -7.06 11.69
N LEU A 452 -11.64 -8.03 10.96
CA LEU A 452 -11.46 -7.97 9.51
C LEU A 452 -12.60 -8.60 8.73
#